data_a88e05ea76209674775996ffd98f491d
#
_entry.id   a88e05ea76209674775996ffd98f491d
#
_cell.length_a   1.000
_cell.length_b   1.000
_cell.length_c   1.000
_cell.angle_alpha   90.00
_cell.angle_beta   90.00
_cell.angle_gamma   90.00
#
_symmetry.space_group_name_H-M   'P 1'
#
loop_
_entity.id
_entity.type
_entity.pdbx_description
1 polymer ?
#
loop_
_entity_poly.entity_id
_entity_poly.type
_entity_poly.pdbx_seq_one_letter_code
_entity_poly.pdbx_strand_id
1 'polypeptide(L)'
;MKKIRNPYLGQESLGYNCFACCPQNPKGLKMEFYEDGEDVVCIWEARDEYQGWLKTLHGGIQATLMDELGGWVVNRKLQVAGMTTTLTMKYMRPVPTGDGTLIEVRAHIRERKRNFVFIDATLSCDGEVCSSCAMTYYCFSAEKSATDFHFTGCHLEEE
;
A
#
# COMPACT_ATOMS: atom_id res chain seq x y z
N MET A 1 -16.42 2.92 2.78
CA MET A 1 -15.16 2.14 2.74
C MET A 1 -15.33 0.84 3.52
N LYS A 2 -14.82 -0.26 2.99
CA LYS A 2 -14.92 -1.59 3.59
C LYS A 2 -13.53 -2.12 3.89
N LYS A 3 -13.31 -2.58 5.12
CA LYS A 3 -11.98 -3.04 5.54
C LYS A 3 -11.56 -4.32 4.81
N ILE A 4 -10.33 -4.33 4.31
CA ILE A 4 -9.72 -5.49 3.65
C ILE A 4 -9.00 -6.30 4.71
N ARG A 5 -9.26 -7.62 4.72
CA ARG A 5 -8.55 -8.55 5.61
C ARG A 5 -7.13 -8.75 5.09
N ASN A 6 -6.14 -8.66 5.98
CA ASN A 6 -4.77 -8.97 5.62
C ASN A 6 -4.64 -10.49 5.37
N PRO A 7 -4.36 -10.92 4.12
CA PRO A 7 -4.32 -12.34 3.78
C PRO A 7 -3.18 -13.10 4.43
N TYR A 8 -2.18 -12.41 4.97
CA TYR A 8 -1.02 -13.03 5.60
C TYR A 8 -1.12 -13.14 7.11
N LEU A 9 -2.19 -12.64 7.73
CA LEU A 9 -2.43 -12.89 9.15
C LEU A 9 -2.61 -14.39 9.40
N GLY A 10 -1.88 -14.91 10.39
CA GLY A 10 -1.84 -16.34 10.67
C GLY A 10 -0.73 -17.08 9.93
N GLN A 11 0.05 -16.39 9.09
CA GLN A 11 1.18 -16.99 8.36
C GLN A 11 2.54 -16.60 8.96
N GLU A 12 2.57 -16.23 10.23
CA GLU A 12 3.80 -15.83 10.92
C GLU A 12 4.82 -16.98 10.98
N SER A 13 4.36 -18.23 11.05
CA SER A 13 5.22 -19.41 11.00
C SER A 13 5.97 -19.57 9.67
N LEU A 14 5.48 -18.92 8.59
CA LEU A 14 6.15 -18.88 7.29
C LEU A 14 7.13 -17.69 7.18
N GLY A 15 7.27 -16.92 8.26
CA GLY A 15 8.18 -15.79 8.31
C GLY A 15 7.56 -14.46 7.90
N TYR A 16 6.21 -14.36 7.80
CA TYR A 16 5.55 -13.11 7.47
C TYR A 16 5.92 -12.02 8.48
N ASN A 17 6.57 -10.98 7.99
CA ASN A 17 7.05 -9.85 8.79
C ASN A 17 7.20 -8.59 7.94
N CYS A 18 6.21 -8.31 7.08
CA CYS A 18 6.25 -7.15 6.18
C CYS A 18 6.48 -5.86 6.96
N PHE A 19 7.44 -5.07 6.52
CA PHE A 19 7.73 -3.76 7.11
C PHE A 19 6.52 -2.82 7.04
N ALA A 20 5.76 -2.87 5.97
CA ALA A 20 4.65 -1.94 5.76
C ALA A 20 3.36 -2.39 6.44
N CYS A 21 2.98 -3.67 6.36
CA CYS A 21 1.65 -4.10 6.76
C CYS A 21 1.57 -5.17 7.85
N CYS A 22 2.70 -5.76 8.29
CA CYS A 22 2.64 -6.75 9.38
C CYS A 22 2.43 -6.05 10.74
N PRO A 23 1.30 -6.31 11.42
CA PRO A 23 1.03 -5.65 12.70
C PRO A 23 1.97 -6.08 13.83
N GLN A 24 2.63 -7.23 13.71
CA GLN A 24 3.59 -7.73 14.70
C GLN A 24 5.03 -7.24 14.45
N ASN A 25 5.31 -6.58 13.33
CA ASN A 25 6.64 -6.03 13.11
C ASN A 25 6.81 -4.76 13.97
N PRO A 26 7.69 -4.77 15.00
CA PRO A 26 7.81 -3.64 15.91
C PRO A 26 8.34 -2.37 15.25
N LYS A 27 9.01 -2.49 14.11
CA LYS A 27 9.53 -1.37 13.34
C LYS A 27 8.64 -1.00 12.15
N GLY A 28 7.52 -1.71 11.99
CA GLY A 28 6.67 -1.58 10.81
C GLY A 28 5.76 -0.37 10.81
N LEU A 29 5.26 -0.05 9.63
CA LEU A 29 4.33 1.05 9.43
C LEU A 29 2.90 0.68 9.83
N LYS A 30 2.59 -0.60 9.94
CA LYS A 30 1.30 -1.16 10.40
C LYS A 30 0.12 -0.60 9.63
N MET A 31 0.26 -0.56 8.31
CA MET A 31 -0.80 -0.09 7.42
C MET A 31 -2.01 -1.01 7.44
N GLU A 32 -3.19 -0.40 7.40
CA GLU A 32 -4.47 -1.10 7.21
C GLU A 32 -5.14 -0.55 5.97
N PHE A 33 -5.89 -1.40 5.27
CA PHE A 33 -6.40 -1.09 3.94
C PHE A 33 -7.90 -1.24 3.86
N TYR A 34 -8.50 -0.38 3.03
CA TYR A 34 -9.94 -0.32 2.82
C TYR A 34 -10.23 -0.28 1.33
N GLU A 35 -11.33 -0.88 0.93
CA GLU A 35 -11.86 -0.76 -0.42
C GLU A 35 -12.91 0.35 -0.48
N ASP A 36 -12.78 1.21 -1.47
CA ASP A 36 -13.69 2.31 -1.73
C ASP A 36 -13.96 2.38 -3.25
N GLY A 37 -14.98 1.64 -3.69
CA GLY A 37 -15.24 1.46 -5.11
C GLY A 37 -14.08 0.77 -5.82
N GLU A 38 -13.52 1.43 -6.82
CA GLU A 38 -12.36 0.91 -7.56
C GLU A 38 -11.04 1.15 -6.83
N ASP A 39 -11.04 2.02 -5.83
CA ASP A 39 -9.83 2.39 -5.11
C ASP A 39 -9.55 1.46 -3.93
N VAL A 40 -8.29 1.35 -3.57
CA VAL A 40 -7.82 0.87 -2.28
C VAL A 40 -7.25 2.07 -1.54
N VAL A 41 -7.57 2.18 -0.25
CA VAL A 41 -7.28 3.35 0.58
C VAL A 41 -6.60 2.92 1.87
N CYS A 42 -5.64 3.72 2.32
CA CYS A 42 -5.04 3.61 3.65
C CYS A 42 -5.11 4.98 4.33
N ILE A 43 -5.65 5.02 5.55
CA ILE A 43 -5.57 6.19 6.42
C ILE A 43 -4.46 5.90 7.43
N TRP A 44 -3.47 6.77 7.49
CA TRP A 44 -2.26 6.50 8.27
C TRP A 44 -1.82 7.73 9.05
N GLU A 45 -1.31 7.51 10.26
CA GLU A 45 -0.82 8.60 11.12
C GLU A 45 0.65 8.89 10.82
N ALA A 46 0.92 10.12 10.39
CA ALA A 46 2.28 10.57 10.05
C ALA A 46 3.01 11.03 11.31
N ARG A 47 3.48 10.07 12.13
CA ARG A 47 4.16 10.35 13.38
C ARG A 47 5.58 10.88 13.16
N ASP A 48 6.09 11.64 14.12
CA ASP A 48 7.41 12.29 14.04
C ASP A 48 8.58 11.31 13.85
N GLU A 49 8.43 10.06 14.27
CA GLU A 49 9.48 9.04 14.11
C GLU A 49 9.74 8.67 12.64
N TYR A 50 8.86 9.10 11.75
CA TYR A 50 8.99 8.88 10.31
C TYR A 50 9.39 10.14 9.54
N GLN A 51 9.87 11.16 10.25
CA GLN A 51 10.28 12.40 9.59
C GLN A 51 11.60 12.25 8.83
N GLY A 52 11.71 13.05 7.77
CA GLY A 52 12.99 13.34 7.10
C GLY A 52 13.50 14.68 7.59
N TRP A 53 13.08 15.78 6.92
CA TRP A 53 13.28 17.13 7.45
C TRP A 53 12.42 17.32 8.70
N LEU A 54 12.81 18.30 9.52
CA LEU A 54 12.08 18.65 10.74
C LEU A 54 10.58 18.80 10.45
N LYS A 55 9.75 18.05 11.19
CA LYS A 55 8.29 18.06 11.08
C LYS A 55 7.75 17.75 9.68
N THR A 56 8.51 17.01 8.87
CA THR A 56 8.13 16.67 7.49
C THR A 56 8.30 15.18 7.28
N LEU A 57 7.27 14.52 6.77
CA LEU A 57 7.30 13.08 6.50
C LEU A 57 8.37 12.76 5.45
N HIS A 58 9.20 11.77 5.77
CA HIS A 58 10.31 11.34 4.90
C HIS A 58 9.79 10.90 3.53
N GLY A 59 10.45 11.37 2.46
CA GLY A 59 10.05 11.03 1.09
C GLY A 59 10.11 9.53 0.79
N GLY A 60 11.10 8.83 1.36
CA GLY A 60 11.21 7.38 1.24
C GLY A 60 10.07 6.64 1.95
N ILE A 61 9.59 7.17 3.08
CA ILE A 61 8.40 6.62 3.75
C ILE A 61 7.16 6.82 2.88
N GLN A 62 6.99 7.98 2.27
CA GLN A 62 5.89 8.21 1.33
C GLN A 62 5.93 7.20 0.17
N ALA A 63 7.11 6.94 -0.38
CA ALA A 63 7.29 5.94 -1.43
C ALA A 63 6.93 4.53 -0.94
N THR A 64 7.30 4.17 0.27
CA THR A 64 6.93 2.88 0.88
C THR A 64 5.41 2.74 1.02
N LEU A 65 4.72 3.79 1.50
CA LEU A 65 3.27 3.78 1.62
C LEU A 65 2.59 3.57 0.26
N MET A 66 3.09 4.25 -0.79
CA MET A 66 2.57 4.10 -2.15
C MET A 66 2.80 2.70 -2.69
N ASP A 67 4.01 2.18 -2.54
CA ASP A 67 4.38 0.86 -3.03
C ASP A 67 3.53 -0.24 -2.39
N GLU A 68 3.40 -0.20 -1.08
CA GLU A 68 2.58 -1.18 -0.37
C GLU A 68 1.12 -1.11 -0.82
N LEU A 69 0.56 0.09 -0.91
CA LEU A 69 -0.81 0.28 -1.34
C LEU A 69 -1.04 -0.28 -2.75
N GLY A 70 -0.09 -0.04 -3.67
CA GLY A 70 -0.15 -0.60 -5.03
C GLY A 70 -0.17 -2.13 -5.03
N GLY A 71 0.64 -2.75 -4.20
CA GLY A 71 0.63 -4.21 -4.02
C GLY A 71 -0.73 -4.72 -3.54
N TRP A 72 -1.37 -3.99 -2.62
CA TRP A 72 -2.70 -4.35 -2.14
C TRP A 72 -3.79 -4.15 -3.19
N VAL A 73 -3.64 -3.17 -4.09
CA VAL A 73 -4.53 -3.05 -5.26
C VAL A 73 -4.44 -4.31 -6.12
N VAL A 74 -3.23 -4.79 -6.42
CA VAL A 74 -3.03 -6.04 -7.18
C VAL A 74 -3.69 -7.21 -6.46
N ASN A 75 -3.41 -7.38 -5.17
CA ASN A 75 -3.97 -8.47 -4.39
C ASN A 75 -5.50 -8.43 -4.36
N ARG A 76 -6.09 -7.27 -4.09
CA ARG A 76 -7.55 -7.16 -3.94
C ARG A 76 -8.29 -7.17 -5.28
N LYS A 77 -7.81 -6.43 -6.26
CA LYS A 77 -8.55 -6.26 -7.53
C LYS A 77 -8.26 -7.37 -8.55
N LEU A 78 -7.07 -7.94 -8.52
CA LEU A 78 -6.68 -8.98 -9.47
C LEU A 78 -6.58 -10.38 -8.85
N GLN A 79 -6.61 -10.47 -7.53
CA GLN A 79 -6.56 -11.75 -6.79
C GLN A 79 -5.32 -12.58 -7.12
N VAL A 80 -4.19 -11.92 -7.31
CA VAL A 80 -2.87 -12.54 -7.55
C VAL A 80 -1.79 -11.79 -6.78
N ALA A 81 -0.61 -12.38 -6.68
CA ALA A 81 0.59 -11.70 -6.23
C ALA A 81 1.19 -10.87 -7.36
N GLY A 82 1.83 -9.77 -7.01
CA GLY A 82 2.52 -8.92 -7.96
C GLY A 82 3.82 -8.41 -7.39
N MET A 83 4.73 -8.04 -8.29
CA MET A 83 6.02 -7.47 -7.92
C MET A 83 6.21 -6.11 -8.57
N THR A 84 6.61 -5.13 -7.78
CA THR A 84 6.90 -3.78 -8.27
C THR A 84 8.05 -3.83 -9.26
N THR A 85 7.84 -3.27 -10.45
CA THR A 85 8.91 -3.13 -11.45
C THR A 85 9.40 -1.70 -11.57
N THR A 86 8.49 -0.72 -11.49
CA THR A 86 8.85 0.69 -11.48
C THR A 86 7.96 1.45 -10.50
N LEU A 87 8.53 2.50 -9.93
CA LEU A 87 7.83 3.39 -9.02
C LEU A 87 8.36 4.81 -9.25
N THR A 88 7.50 5.71 -9.71
CA THR A 88 7.86 7.09 -9.98
C THR A 88 7.08 8.02 -9.07
N MET A 89 7.78 8.64 -8.12
CA MET A 89 7.21 9.59 -7.18
C MET A 89 7.28 11.02 -7.71
N LYS A 90 6.24 11.79 -7.42
CA LYS A 90 6.23 13.23 -7.61
C LYS A 90 5.83 13.88 -6.29
N TYR A 91 6.72 14.70 -5.73
CA TYR A 91 6.51 15.40 -4.46
C TYR A 91 6.15 16.85 -4.76
N MET A 92 4.94 17.27 -4.39
CA MET A 92 4.42 18.59 -4.72
C MET A 92 4.32 19.50 -3.50
N ARG A 93 4.04 18.93 -2.32
CA ARG A 93 3.89 19.67 -1.07
C ARG A 93 4.48 18.86 0.08
N PRO A 94 5.08 19.53 1.09
CA PRO A 94 5.51 18.83 2.30
C PRO A 94 4.32 18.20 3.02
N VAL A 95 4.53 17.00 3.57
CA VAL A 95 3.56 16.32 4.43
C VAL A 95 3.98 16.59 5.87
N PRO A 96 3.15 17.22 6.71
CA PRO A 96 3.51 17.45 8.10
C PRO A 96 3.53 16.15 8.89
N THR A 97 4.39 16.08 9.92
CA THR A 97 4.37 15.00 10.90
C THR A 97 3.92 15.54 12.26
N GLY A 98 3.40 14.65 13.10
CA GLY A 98 2.98 14.97 14.47
C GLY A 98 1.89 14.02 14.94
N ASP A 99 1.68 13.97 16.25
CA ASP A 99 0.63 13.14 16.83
C ASP A 99 -0.74 13.56 16.32
N GLY A 100 -1.51 12.57 15.84
CA GLY A 100 -2.84 12.81 15.30
C GLY A 100 -2.87 13.37 13.88
N THR A 101 -1.73 13.51 13.21
CA THR A 101 -1.69 13.95 11.81
C THR A 101 -2.05 12.78 10.90
N LEU A 102 -3.26 12.78 10.37
CA LEU A 102 -3.73 11.72 9.48
C LEU A 102 -3.54 12.11 8.02
N ILE A 103 -3.05 11.15 7.25
CA ILE A 103 -2.94 11.26 5.80
C ILE A 103 -3.76 10.15 5.15
N GLU A 104 -4.20 10.41 3.92
CA GLU A 104 -4.89 9.41 3.10
C GLU A 104 -4.01 9.06 1.90
N VAL A 105 -3.75 7.77 1.73
CA VAL A 105 -3.12 7.26 0.52
C VAL A 105 -4.17 6.46 -0.24
N ARG A 106 -4.34 6.75 -1.52
CA ARG A 106 -5.41 6.20 -2.36
C ARG A 106 -4.83 5.77 -3.69
N ALA A 107 -5.15 4.56 -4.15
CA ALA A 107 -4.62 4.01 -5.39
C ALA A 107 -5.68 3.23 -6.16
N HIS A 108 -5.54 3.23 -7.49
CA HIS A 108 -6.40 2.47 -8.39
C HIS A 108 -5.64 2.02 -9.63
N ILE A 109 -6.19 1.01 -10.31
CA ILE A 109 -5.66 0.56 -11.59
C ILE A 109 -6.01 1.59 -12.66
N ARG A 110 -4.99 2.11 -13.36
CA ARG A 110 -5.17 2.99 -14.49
C ARG A 110 -5.30 2.21 -15.79
N GLU A 111 -4.48 1.16 -15.95
CA GLU A 111 -4.41 0.36 -17.18
C GLU A 111 -3.87 -1.02 -16.85
N ARG A 112 -4.30 -2.02 -17.62
CA ARG A 112 -3.75 -3.37 -17.55
C ARG A 112 -3.32 -3.81 -18.95
N LYS A 113 -2.11 -4.37 -19.06
CA LYS A 113 -1.56 -4.80 -20.34
C LYS A 113 -0.80 -6.12 -20.15
N ARG A 114 -1.42 -7.22 -20.56
CA ARG A 114 -0.90 -8.59 -20.36
C ARG A 114 -0.67 -8.86 -18.87
N ASN A 115 0.58 -9.18 -18.48
CA ASN A 115 0.94 -9.48 -17.11
C ASN A 115 1.36 -8.22 -16.32
N PHE A 116 1.25 -7.04 -16.93
CA PHE A 116 1.59 -5.77 -16.28
C PHE A 116 0.33 -5.00 -15.92
N VAL A 117 0.36 -4.35 -14.78
CA VAL A 117 -0.68 -3.43 -14.35
C VAL A 117 -0.05 -2.10 -13.97
N PHE A 118 -0.70 -1.02 -14.40
CA PHE A 118 -0.28 0.34 -14.15
C PHE A 118 -1.21 0.95 -13.12
N ILE A 119 -0.64 1.42 -12.02
CA ILE A 119 -1.39 1.90 -10.86
C ILE A 119 -1.00 3.35 -10.58
N ASP A 120 -1.99 4.20 -10.40
CA ASP A 120 -1.80 5.57 -9.96
C ASP A 120 -2.22 5.71 -8.50
N ALA A 121 -1.42 6.45 -7.73
CA ALA A 121 -1.69 6.69 -6.32
C ALA A 121 -1.46 8.16 -5.97
N THR A 122 -2.19 8.62 -4.96
CA THR A 122 -2.01 9.95 -4.37
C THR A 122 -1.93 9.85 -2.85
N LEU A 123 -1.16 10.76 -2.25
CA LEU A 123 -1.13 10.98 -0.82
C LEU A 123 -1.67 12.38 -0.54
N SER A 124 -2.69 12.47 0.29
CA SER A 124 -3.35 13.72 0.65
C SER A 124 -3.31 13.96 2.14
N CYS A 125 -3.21 15.23 2.51
CA CYS A 125 -3.30 15.69 3.89
C CYS A 125 -4.24 16.90 3.92
N ASP A 126 -5.22 16.91 4.82
CA ASP A 126 -6.22 17.96 4.93
C ASP A 126 -6.93 18.27 3.59
N GLY A 127 -7.21 17.22 2.81
CA GLY A 127 -7.91 17.34 1.52
C GLY A 127 -7.04 17.82 0.37
N GLU A 128 -5.74 18.07 0.58
CA GLU A 128 -4.81 18.50 -0.46
C GLU A 128 -3.85 17.38 -0.85
N VAL A 129 -3.67 17.17 -2.15
CA VAL A 129 -2.70 16.20 -2.66
C VAL A 129 -1.29 16.74 -2.44
N CYS A 130 -0.48 15.99 -1.70
CA CYS A 130 0.90 16.34 -1.38
C CYS A 130 1.91 15.63 -2.27
N SER A 131 1.64 14.37 -2.62
CA SER A 131 2.49 13.59 -3.53
C SER A 131 1.64 12.63 -4.36
N SER A 132 2.21 12.20 -5.47
CA SER A 132 1.59 11.22 -6.36
C SER A 132 2.62 10.20 -6.81
N CYS A 133 2.14 9.05 -7.26
CA CYS A 133 2.99 7.95 -7.69
C CYS A 133 2.38 7.24 -8.89
N ALA A 134 3.20 6.96 -9.89
CA ALA A 134 2.85 6.07 -10.98
C ALA A 134 3.69 4.80 -10.81
N MET A 135 3.02 3.65 -10.74
CA MET A 135 3.65 2.37 -10.48
C MET A 135 3.32 1.36 -11.57
N THR A 136 4.26 0.47 -11.83
CA THR A 136 4.03 -0.70 -12.67
C THR A 136 4.34 -1.95 -11.86
N TYR A 137 3.43 -2.92 -11.90
CA TYR A 137 3.58 -4.23 -11.27
C TYR A 137 3.54 -5.31 -12.33
N TYR A 138 4.41 -6.30 -12.16
CA TYR A 138 4.28 -7.58 -12.86
C TYR A 138 3.37 -8.49 -12.03
N CYS A 139 2.32 -9.01 -12.65
CA CYS A 139 1.35 -9.89 -11.99
C CYS A 139 1.68 -11.34 -12.29
N PHE A 140 1.83 -12.15 -11.24
CA PHE A 140 2.05 -13.58 -11.38
C PHE A 140 0.74 -14.30 -11.67
N SER A 141 0.82 -15.53 -12.22
CA SER A 141 -0.36 -16.38 -12.38
C SER A 141 -0.96 -16.75 -11.03
N ALA A 142 -2.22 -17.14 -11.00
CA ALA A 142 -2.88 -17.62 -9.79
C ALA A 142 -2.14 -18.81 -9.17
N GLU A 143 -1.64 -19.74 -10.01
CA GLU A 143 -0.88 -20.90 -9.56
C GLU A 143 0.42 -20.49 -8.89
N LYS A 144 1.22 -19.63 -9.53
CA LYS A 144 2.49 -19.15 -8.98
C LYS A 144 2.27 -18.30 -7.72
N SER A 145 1.22 -17.51 -7.70
CA SER A 145 0.85 -16.74 -6.51
C SER A 145 0.62 -17.65 -5.29
N ALA A 146 -0.07 -18.76 -5.49
CA ALA A 146 -0.34 -19.73 -4.43
C ALA A 146 0.92 -20.50 -4.01
N THR A 147 1.71 -20.99 -4.97
CA THR A 147 2.86 -21.87 -4.66
C THR A 147 4.07 -21.09 -4.15
N ASP A 148 4.41 -19.97 -4.76
CA ASP A 148 5.64 -19.24 -4.44
C ASP A 148 5.46 -18.17 -3.35
N PHE A 149 4.26 -17.58 -3.28
CA PHE A 149 3.97 -16.47 -2.38
C PHE A 149 2.95 -16.82 -1.29
N HIS A 150 2.44 -18.05 -1.28
CA HIS A 150 1.41 -18.52 -0.34
C HIS A 150 0.17 -17.62 -0.32
N PHE A 151 -0.12 -17.01 -1.49
CA PHE A 151 -1.27 -16.12 -1.64
C PHE A 151 -2.54 -16.95 -1.87
N THR A 152 -3.51 -16.80 -0.97
CA THR A 152 -4.77 -17.57 -0.99
C THR A 152 -6.00 -16.74 -1.31
N GLY A 153 -5.79 -15.49 -1.72
CA GLY A 153 -6.87 -14.56 -2.01
C GLY A 153 -6.90 -13.40 -1.03
N CYS A 154 -7.56 -12.32 -1.42
CA CYS A 154 -7.66 -11.10 -0.62
C CYS A 154 -9.12 -10.66 -0.54
N HIS A 155 -9.70 -10.73 0.65
CA HIS A 155 -11.14 -10.58 0.89
C HIS A 155 -11.41 -9.42 1.85
N LEU A 156 -12.65 -8.95 1.87
CA LEU A 156 -13.11 -8.01 2.88
C LEU A 156 -13.33 -8.74 4.21
N GLU A 157 -13.27 -8.01 5.32
CA GLU A 157 -13.51 -8.60 6.64
C GLU A 157 -14.94 -9.15 6.78
N GLU A 158 -15.88 -8.58 6.05
CA GLU A 158 -17.30 -8.97 6.07
C GLU A 158 -17.71 -10.01 5.02
N GLU A 159 -16.75 -10.54 4.24
CA GLU A 159 -16.99 -11.60 3.25
C GLU A 159 -16.83 -13.02 3.82
#